data_33d43799dbc6c98a6a033f5b38b443e2
#
_entry.id   33d43799dbc6c98a6a033f5b38b443e2
#
_cell.length_a   1.000
_cell.length_b   1.000
_cell.length_c   1.000
_cell.angle_alpha   90.00
_cell.angle_beta   90.00
_cell.angle_gamma   90.00
#
_symmetry.space_group_name_H-M   'P 1'
#
loop_
_entity.id
_entity.type
_entity.pdbx_description
1 polymer ?
#
loop_
_entity_poly.entity_id
_entity_poly.type
_entity_poly.pdbx_seq_one_letter_code
_entity_poly.pdbx_strand_id
1 'polypeptide(L)'
;MVPMFIVVILLWMAYRHGRLYCNAICPVGALLRFMSKFSFYRIGIDVGGCIGCNLCESVCKSGCIDKRAKSLDFARCIGCYNCLSVCPTGGLVLERRIPQMPPPTKFVSGGALNPVADLQRREIVVKALLFLVGLPNVALRRKIGTKESTVKVVRTLSVLPPGAIGLERFANKCTACHLCVSTCPSQVITPSFLEYGIDGIMRPHMNYRASFCNFECTACTEICPSGALLPLTKESKKTTQLGAVKFVKDNCIVKTEETECGACSEHCPTKAVNMVPYKNKLVIPEVKEEYCIGCGACEYACPTKPYKAIYVDGKAVHGMAKKPKVKKLDEQVQEEFPF
;
A
#
# COMPACT_ATOMS: atom_id res chain seq x y z
N MET A 1 -32.17 -31.64 11.02
CA MET A 1 -32.18 -31.38 12.48
C MET A 1 -30.83 -30.98 13.02
N VAL A 2 -29.75 -31.77 12.80
CA VAL A 2 -28.38 -31.50 13.30
C VAL A 2 -27.84 -30.11 12.90
N PRO A 3 -27.93 -29.64 11.64
CA PRO A 3 -27.37 -28.33 11.28
C PRO A 3 -28.08 -27.15 11.97
N MET A 4 -29.40 -27.23 12.17
CA MET A 4 -30.15 -26.20 12.89
C MET A 4 -29.70 -26.09 14.36
N PHE A 5 -29.43 -27.21 15.01
CA PHE A 5 -28.96 -27.23 16.39
C PHE A 5 -27.57 -26.60 16.55
N ILE A 6 -26.67 -26.89 15.59
CA ILE A 6 -25.34 -26.26 15.53
C ILE A 6 -25.45 -24.73 15.36
N VAL A 7 -26.30 -24.27 14.46
CA VAL A 7 -26.53 -22.83 14.22
C VAL A 7 -27.04 -22.14 15.48
N VAL A 8 -27.99 -22.76 16.19
CA VAL A 8 -28.52 -22.18 17.43
C VAL A 8 -27.44 -22.07 18.51
N ILE A 9 -26.62 -23.12 18.69
CA ILE A 9 -25.48 -23.09 19.62
C ILE A 9 -24.48 -21.98 19.23
N LEU A 10 -24.13 -21.86 17.95
CA LEU A 10 -23.21 -20.84 17.48
C LEU A 10 -23.76 -19.42 17.72
N LEU A 11 -25.04 -19.18 17.44
CA LEU A 11 -25.69 -17.90 17.69
C LEU A 11 -25.71 -17.58 19.18
N TRP A 12 -26.03 -18.56 20.04
CA TRP A 12 -26.01 -18.38 21.48
C TRP A 12 -24.63 -18.07 22.04
N MET A 13 -23.58 -18.79 21.54
CA MET A 13 -22.20 -18.51 21.90
C MET A 13 -21.75 -17.13 21.41
N ALA A 14 -22.13 -16.73 20.20
CA ALA A 14 -21.79 -15.42 19.66
C ALA A 14 -22.46 -14.29 20.46
N TYR A 15 -23.70 -14.48 20.88
CA TYR A 15 -24.44 -13.51 21.69
C TYR A 15 -23.84 -13.34 23.11
N ARG A 16 -23.50 -14.45 23.77
CA ARG A 16 -22.99 -14.44 25.16
C ARG A 16 -21.49 -14.06 25.24
N HIS A 17 -20.69 -14.51 24.34
CA HIS A 17 -19.23 -14.45 24.45
C HIS A 17 -18.54 -13.78 23.22
N GLY A 18 -19.31 -13.15 22.34
CA GLY A 18 -18.79 -12.47 21.16
C GLY A 18 -17.99 -13.40 20.27
N ARG A 19 -16.69 -13.16 20.14
CA ARG A 19 -15.80 -13.91 19.23
C ARG A 19 -15.12 -15.13 19.84
N LEU A 20 -15.59 -15.65 20.97
CA LEU A 20 -14.95 -16.79 21.63
C LEU A 20 -14.83 -18.01 20.71
N TYR A 21 -15.89 -18.32 19.95
CA TYR A 21 -15.90 -19.41 18.98
C TYR A 21 -14.81 -19.21 17.89
N CYS A 22 -14.74 -18.02 17.31
CA CYS A 22 -13.76 -17.72 16.27
C CYS A 22 -12.31 -17.81 16.77
N ASN A 23 -12.08 -17.48 18.04
CA ASN A 23 -10.73 -17.46 18.61
C ASN A 23 -10.28 -18.79 19.20
N ALA A 24 -11.23 -19.67 19.61
CA ALA A 24 -10.91 -20.89 20.35
C ALA A 24 -11.19 -22.19 19.59
N ILE A 25 -12.27 -22.25 18.80
CA ILE A 25 -12.78 -23.49 18.20
C ILE A 25 -12.63 -23.48 16.67
N CYS A 26 -12.83 -22.31 16.03
CA CYS A 26 -12.72 -22.20 14.58
C CYS A 26 -11.29 -22.54 14.09
N PRO A 27 -11.10 -23.51 13.17
CA PRO A 27 -9.76 -23.86 12.68
C PRO A 27 -9.05 -22.71 11.99
N VAL A 28 -9.78 -21.84 11.30
CA VAL A 28 -9.23 -20.61 10.68
C VAL A 28 -8.75 -19.63 11.76
N GLY A 29 -9.55 -19.42 12.83
CA GLY A 29 -9.15 -18.57 13.94
C GLY A 29 -7.96 -19.11 14.71
N ALA A 30 -7.87 -20.43 14.90
CA ALA A 30 -6.73 -21.09 15.53
C ALA A 30 -5.45 -20.91 14.67
N LEU A 31 -5.54 -21.05 13.37
CA LEU A 31 -4.44 -20.80 12.44
C LEU A 31 -3.97 -19.34 12.47
N LEU A 32 -4.90 -18.40 12.42
CA LEU A 32 -4.58 -16.97 12.50
C LEU A 32 -3.95 -16.59 13.84
N ARG A 33 -4.44 -17.18 14.96
CA ARG A 33 -3.84 -17.03 16.27
C ARG A 33 -2.40 -17.54 16.33
N PHE A 34 -2.14 -18.68 15.71
CA PHE A 34 -0.79 -19.23 15.59
C PHE A 34 0.11 -18.29 14.79
N MET A 35 -0.35 -17.82 13.62
CA MET A 35 0.41 -16.88 12.79
C MET A 35 0.68 -15.54 13.48
N SER A 36 -0.27 -15.02 14.27
CA SER A 36 -0.11 -13.76 14.99
C SER A 36 1.02 -13.79 16.04
N LYS A 37 1.38 -14.97 16.55
CA LYS A 37 2.56 -15.12 17.43
C LYS A 37 3.87 -14.75 16.75
N PHE A 38 3.94 -14.86 15.42
CA PHE A 38 5.11 -14.51 14.63
C PHE A 38 5.04 -13.10 14.03
N SER A 39 4.03 -12.31 14.41
CA SER A 39 3.89 -10.93 13.93
C SER A 39 5.09 -10.07 14.30
N PHE A 40 5.62 -9.35 13.31
CA PHE A 40 6.73 -8.42 13.48
C PHE A 40 6.31 -7.12 14.19
N TYR A 41 5.06 -6.74 14.11
CA TYR A 41 4.51 -5.54 14.74
C TYR A 41 3.49 -5.93 15.79
N ARG A 42 3.55 -5.26 16.93
CA ARG A 42 2.63 -5.48 18.07
C ARG A 42 2.20 -4.17 18.66
N ILE A 43 0.98 -4.15 19.17
CA ILE A 43 0.52 -3.05 20.00
C ILE A 43 1.08 -3.31 21.39
N GLY A 44 1.90 -2.38 21.88
CA GLY A 44 2.43 -2.37 23.24
C GLY A 44 1.67 -1.38 24.11
N ILE A 45 1.70 -1.60 25.42
CA ILE A 45 1.20 -0.64 26.40
C ILE A 45 2.46 -0.05 27.09
N ASP A 46 2.71 1.23 26.85
CA ASP A 46 3.71 1.96 27.61
C ASP A 46 3.17 2.21 29.02
N VAL A 47 3.78 1.54 29.98
CA VAL A 47 3.36 1.62 31.40
C VAL A 47 3.53 3.04 31.96
N GLY A 48 4.52 3.79 31.46
CA GLY A 48 4.79 5.17 31.88
C GLY A 48 3.73 6.15 31.34
N GLY A 49 3.27 5.94 30.11
CA GLY A 49 2.24 6.75 29.47
C GLY A 49 0.80 6.33 29.79
N CYS A 50 0.59 5.16 30.41
CA CYS A 50 -0.73 4.62 30.70
C CYS A 50 -1.31 5.10 32.03
N ILE A 51 -2.32 5.95 31.96
CA ILE A 51 -3.04 6.49 33.15
C ILE A 51 -4.11 5.53 33.72
N GLY A 52 -4.33 4.34 33.13
CA GLY A 52 -5.31 3.35 33.62
C GLY A 52 -6.78 3.72 33.40
N CYS A 53 -7.11 4.56 32.43
CA CYS A 53 -8.49 5.03 32.15
C CYS A 53 -9.45 3.97 31.59
N ASN A 54 -8.96 2.78 31.22
CA ASN A 54 -9.72 1.62 30.70
C ASN A 54 -10.49 1.84 29.38
N LEU A 55 -10.37 2.97 28.72
CA LEU A 55 -11.04 3.25 27.45
C LEU A 55 -10.65 2.26 26.36
N CYS A 56 -9.38 1.84 26.33
CA CYS A 56 -8.88 0.86 25.37
C CYS A 56 -9.54 -0.52 25.52
N GLU A 57 -9.87 -0.94 26.74
CA GLU A 57 -10.58 -2.20 27.02
C GLU A 57 -12.04 -2.13 26.54
N SER A 58 -12.72 -1.02 26.80
CA SER A 58 -14.14 -0.85 26.44
C SER A 58 -14.39 -0.86 24.92
N VAL A 59 -13.43 -0.37 24.11
CA VAL A 59 -13.54 -0.37 22.65
C VAL A 59 -12.93 -1.61 22.00
N CYS A 60 -12.31 -2.49 22.76
CA CYS A 60 -11.66 -3.68 22.24
C CYS A 60 -12.67 -4.75 21.82
N LYS A 61 -12.94 -4.85 20.51
CA LYS A 61 -13.88 -5.82 19.93
C LYS A 61 -13.47 -7.28 20.14
N SER A 62 -12.21 -7.53 20.46
CA SER A 62 -11.64 -8.86 20.64
C SER A 62 -11.47 -9.25 22.11
N GLY A 63 -11.64 -8.31 23.05
CA GLY A 63 -11.43 -8.55 24.48
C GLY A 63 -10.01 -9.04 24.80
N CYS A 64 -9.01 -8.55 24.08
CA CYS A 64 -7.62 -8.99 24.22
C CYS A 64 -6.78 -8.10 25.14
N ILE A 65 -7.36 -7.05 25.73
CA ILE A 65 -6.69 -6.13 26.65
C ILE A 65 -7.12 -6.47 28.09
N ASP A 66 -6.15 -6.72 28.94
CA ASP A 66 -6.36 -6.88 30.38
C ASP A 66 -5.91 -5.63 31.12
N LYS A 67 -6.88 -4.90 31.69
CA LYS A 67 -6.64 -3.66 32.43
C LYS A 67 -5.86 -3.88 33.72
N ARG A 68 -6.05 -5.02 34.39
CA ARG A 68 -5.40 -5.30 35.68
C ARG A 68 -3.94 -5.60 35.50
N ALA A 69 -3.63 -6.42 34.50
CA ALA A 69 -2.26 -6.79 34.15
C ALA A 69 -1.55 -5.73 33.29
N LYS A 70 -2.25 -4.69 32.80
CA LYS A 70 -1.76 -3.74 31.79
C LYS A 70 -1.09 -4.48 30.63
N SER A 71 -1.70 -5.56 30.19
CA SER A 71 -1.16 -6.44 29.15
C SER A 71 -2.14 -6.65 28.02
N LEU A 72 -1.61 -6.94 26.83
CA LEU A 72 -2.39 -7.20 25.64
C LEU A 72 -2.05 -8.59 25.10
N ASP A 73 -3.06 -9.48 25.03
CA ASP A 73 -2.90 -10.78 24.37
C ASP A 73 -2.98 -10.58 22.85
N PHE A 74 -1.80 -10.38 22.24
CA PHE A 74 -1.70 -10.12 20.80
C PHE A 74 -2.18 -11.32 19.95
N ALA A 75 -2.17 -12.54 20.51
CA ALA A 75 -2.67 -13.73 19.81
C ALA A 75 -4.20 -13.66 19.56
N ARG A 76 -4.94 -12.87 20.32
CA ARG A 76 -6.38 -12.62 20.10
C ARG A 76 -6.64 -11.31 19.37
N CYS A 77 -5.66 -10.45 19.23
CA CYS A 77 -5.82 -9.13 18.60
C CYS A 77 -6.13 -9.29 17.11
N ILE A 78 -7.16 -8.57 16.65
CA ILE A 78 -7.57 -8.55 15.22
C ILE A 78 -6.99 -7.37 14.46
N GLY A 79 -6.11 -6.57 15.07
CA GLY A 79 -5.47 -5.41 14.43
C GLY A 79 -6.46 -4.29 14.04
N CYS A 80 -7.55 -4.09 14.77
CA CYS A 80 -8.55 -3.06 14.42
C CYS A 80 -8.13 -1.63 14.81
N TYR A 81 -7.07 -1.47 15.60
CA TYR A 81 -6.47 -0.20 16.04
C TYR A 81 -7.39 0.77 16.80
N ASN A 82 -8.64 0.42 17.09
CA ASN A 82 -9.56 1.28 17.84
C ASN A 82 -9.01 1.70 19.22
N CYS A 83 -8.20 0.85 19.85
CA CYS A 83 -7.57 1.17 21.12
C CYS A 83 -6.53 2.30 21.00
N LEU A 84 -5.83 2.41 19.88
CA LEU A 84 -4.88 3.50 19.63
C LEU A 84 -5.58 4.85 19.47
N SER A 85 -6.70 4.88 18.76
CA SER A 85 -7.45 6.12 18.49
C SER A 85 -8.14 6.70 19.72
N VAL A 86 -8.46 5.87 20.72
CA VAL A 86 -9.18 6.27 21.94
C VAL A 86 -8.24 6.61 23.09
N CYS A 87 -6.95 6.27 23.01
CA CYS A 87 -6.00 6.52 24.07
C CYS A 87 -5.63 8.01 24.17
N PRO A 88 -6.05 8.74 25.24
CA PRO A 88 -5.84 10.19 25.31
C PRO A 88 -4.37 10.56 25.56
N THR A 89 -3.59 9.67 26.17
CA THR A 89 -2.19 9.91 26.53
C THR A 89 -1.19 9.31 25.53
N GLY A 90 -1.68 8.62 24.47
CA GLY A 90 -0.81 7.89 23.57
C GLY A 90 -0.02 6.74 24.22
N GLY A 91 -0.44 6.27 25.40
CA GLY A 91 0.20 5.16 26.12
C GLY A 91 0.04 3.79 25.44
N LEU A 92 -0.63 3.73 24.27
CA LEU A 92 -0.65 2.57 23.38
C LEU A 92 0.23 2.89 22.18
N VAL A 93 1.25 2.09 21.96
CA VAL A 93 2.20 2.29 20.87
C VAL A 93 2.25 1.05 19.99
N LEU A 94 2.49 1.28 18.71
CA LEU A 94 2.73 0.20 17.77
C LEU A 94 4.24 -0.01 17.66
N GLU A 95 4.71 -1.12 18.22
CA GLU A 95 6.12 -1.45 18.29
C GLU A 95 6.49 -2.54 17.28
N ARG A 96 7.67 -2.40 16.66
CA ARG A 96 8.28 -3.50 15.94
C ARG A 96 8.87 -4.46 16.98
N ARG A 97 8.50 -5.74 16.91
CA ARG A 97 9.14 -6.77 17.70
C ARG A 97 10.58 -6.94 17.23
N ILE A 98 11.47 -6.18 17.81
CA ILE A 98 12.89 -6.54 17.82
C ILE A 98 12.95 -7.70 18.81
N PRO A 99 13.51 -8.88 18.45
CA PRO A 99 13.77 -9.91 19.43
C PRO A 99 14.67 -9.27 20.48
N GLN A 100 14.09 -8.91 21.61
CA GLN A 100 14.91 -8.50 22.75
C GLN A 100 15.69 -9.75 23.14
N MET A 101 16.97 -9.75 22.89
CA MET A 101 17.87 -10.67 23.56
C MET A 101 17.61 -10.53 25.06
N PRO A 102 17.37 -11.63 25.77
CA PRO A 102 17.25 -11.58 27.21
C PRO A 102 18.48 -10.85 27.76
N PRO A 103 18.32 -10.03 28.84
CA PRO A 103 19.47 -9.37 29.46
C PRO A 103 20.54 -10.45 29.77
N PRO A 104 21.81 -10.14 29.64
CA PRO A 104 22.87 -11.13 29.79
C PRO A 104 22.82 -11.69 31.23
N THR A 105 22.18 -12.83 31.38
CA THR A 105 22.38 -13.68 32.55
C THR A 105 23.83 -14.10 32.53
N LYS A 106 24.52 -13.87 33.63
CA LYS A 106 25.93 -14.18 33.86
C LYS A 106 26.29 -15.52 33.23
N PHE A 107 27.25 -15.45 32.31
CA PHE A 107 27.80 -16.61 31.60
C PHE A 107 28.32 -17.64 32.58
N VAL A 108 27.73 -18.84 32.55
CA VAL A 108 28.43 -20.06 32.90
C VAL A 108 29.08 -20.55 31.60
N SER A 109 30.39 -20.57 31.63
CA SER A 109 31.26 -20.98 30.53
C SER A 109 31.01 -22.41 30.08
N GLY A 110 30.74 -22.62 28.81
CA GLY A 110 30.70 -23.95 28.20
C GLY A 110 30.06 -23.96 26.81
N GLY A 111 30.88 -24.04 25.76
CA GLY A 111 30.50 -24.48 24.42
C GLY A 111 30.22 -23.38 23.38
N ALA A 112 31.21 -23.10 22.56
CA ALA A 112 31.11 -22.23 21.39
C ALA A 112 30.22 -22.85 20.33
N LEU A 113 29.03 -22.25 20.11
CA LEU A 113 28.21 -22.47 18.91
C LEU A 113 28.27 -21.17 18.06
N ASN A 114 28.83 -21.29 16.87
CA ASN A 114 28.98 -20.19 15.90
C ASN A 114 27.61 -19.70 15.41
N PRO A 115 27.19 -18.45 15.65
CA PRO A 115 25.88 -17.94 15.26
C PRO A 115 25.74 -17.69 13.74
N VAL A 116 26.83 -17.76 12.99
CA VAL A 116 26.83 -17.51 11.52
C VAL A 116 26.29 -18.69 10.71
N ALA A 117 26.40 -19.92 11.24
CA ALA A 117 25.97 -21.14 10.53
C ALA A 117 24.44 -21.31 10.51
N ASP A 118 23.71 -20.72 11.46
CA ASP A 118 22.26 -20.91 11.60
C ASP A 118 21.44 -19.95 10.71
N LEU A 119 21.99 -18.79 10.38
CA LEU A 119 21.38 -17.84 9.45
C LEU A 119 21.41 -18.36 7.99
N GLN A 120 22.52 -19.00 7.59
CA GLN A 120 22.62 -19.60 6.25
C GLN A 120 21.70 -20.82 6.05
N ARG A 121 21.50 -21.64 7.06
CA ARG A 121 20.58 -22.79 7.00
C ARG A 121 19.12 -22.36 6.86
N ARG A 122 18.68 -21.28 7.53
CA ARG A 122 17.32 -20.74 7.39
C ARG A 122 17.05 -20.18 5.99
N GLU A 123 18.01 -19.48 5.40
CA GLU A 123 17.86 -18.97 4.02
C GLU A 123 17.75 -20.10 2.99
N ILE A 124 18.52 -21.17 3.14
CA ILE A 124 18.49 -22.31 2.24
C ILE A 124 17.15 -23.05 2.33
N VAL A 125 16.63 -23.26 3.53
CA VAL A 125 15.33 -23.94 3.74
C VAL A 125 14.17 -23.11 3.18
N VAL A 126 14.17 -21.78 3.38
CA VAL A 126 13.15 -20.88 2.83
C VAL A 126 13.22 -20.83 1.29
N LYS A 127 14.43 -20.77 0.72
CA LYS A 127 14.62 -20.81 -0.73
C LYS A 127 14.20 -22.14 -1.34
N ALA A 128 14.48 -23.27 -0.68
CA ALA A 128 14.06 -24.60 -1.10
C ALA A 128 12.54 -24.80 -1.02
N LEU A 129 11.89 -24.28 0.02
CA LEU A 129 10.44 -24.35 0.19
C LEU A 129 9.71 -23.51 -0.87
N LEU A 130 10.22 -22.31 -1.17
CA LEU A 130 9.71 -21.45 -2.24
C LEU A 130 9.89 -22.07 -3.63
N PHE A 131 10.97 -22.84 -3.83
CA PHE A 131 11.21 -23.56 -5.07
C PHE A 131 10.23 -24.72 -5.26
N LEU A 132 9.91 -25.46 -4.20
CA LEU A 132 8.95 -26.59 -4.24
C LEU A 132 7.49 -26.13 -4.46
N VAL A 133 7.11 -24.95 -3.95
CA VAL A 133 5.76 -24.39 -4.13
C VAL A 133 5.61 -23.66 -5.49
N GLY A 134 6.72 -23.17 -6.06
CA GLY A 134 6.71 -22.34 -7.29
C GLY A 134 6.77 -23.10 -8.61
N LEU A 135 7.21 -24.36 -8.62
CA LEU A 135 7.49 -25.09 -9.85
C LEU A 135 6.31 -25.51 -10.73
N PRO A 136 5.08 -25.76 -10.23
CA PRO A 136 3.99 -26.16 -11.12
C PRO A 136 3.36 -25.03 -11.90
N ASN A 137 3.51 -23.77 -11.51
CA ASN A 137 2.76 -22.66 -12.12
C ASN A 137 3.49 -21.87 -13.22
N VAL A 138 4.80 -22.05 -13.38
CA VAL A 138 5.59 -21.32 -14.40
C VAL A 138 5.49 -21.99 -15.79
N ALA A 139 5.28 -23.30 -15.84
CA ALA A 139 5.23 -24.04 -17.10
C ALA A 139 3.90 -23.88 -17.88
N LEU A 140 2.78 -23.52 -17.22
CA LEU A 140 1.46 -23.46 -17.84
C LEU A 140 1.12 -22.09 -18.48
N ARG A 141 1.90 -21.04 -18.22
CA ARG A 141 1.65 -19.70 -18.81
C ARG A 141 2.34 -19.43 -20.16
N ARG A 142 3.01 -20.41 -20.75
CA ARG A 142 3.84 -20.21 -21.97
C ARG A 142 3.14 -20.45 -23.30
N LYS A 143 1.81 -20.68 -23.32
CA LYS A 143 1.06 -20.90 -24.58
C LYS A 143 -0.21 -20.07 -24.67
N ILE A 144 -0.11 -18.75 -24.68
CA ILE A 144 -1.10 -17.89 -25.34
C ILE A 144 -0.27 -16.89 -26.14
N GLY A 145 -0.06 -17.24 -27.40
CA GLY A 145 0.65 -16.38 -28.34
C GLY A 145 -0.24 -15.22 -28.76
N THR A 146 0.09 -14.03 -28.28
CA THR A 146 -0.27 -12.77 -28.93
C THR A 146 1.00 -12.18 -29.51
N LYS A 147 0.94 -11.75 -30.77
CA LYS A 147 2.02 -11.04 -31.46
C LYS A 147 2.44 -9.84 -30.59
N GLU A 148 3.55 -9.97 -29.86
CA GLU A 148 4.11 -8.88 -29.06
C GLU A 148 5.11 -8.10 -29.88
N SER A 149 4.69 -6.96 -30.41
CA SER A 149 5.57 -5.90 -30.91
C SER A 149 5.81 -4.79 -29.88
N THR A 150 5.45 -5.02 -28.61
CA THR A 150 5.53 -4.00 -27.56
C THR A 150 6.77 -4.18 -26.68
N VAL A 151 7.47 -3.07 -26.44
CA VAL A 151 8.64 -3.04 -25.55
C VAL A 151 8.19 -3.25 -24.10
N LYS A 152 8.84 -4.21 -23.41
CA LYS A 152 8.55 -4.50 -22.01
C LYS A 152 8.88 -3.30 -21.12
N VAL A 153 7.89 -2.81 -20.40
CA VAL A 153 8.04 -1.72 -19.43
C VAL A 153 8.34 -2.31 -18.06
N VAL A 154 9.48 -1.93 -17.48
CA VAL A 154 9.87 -2.29 -16.12
C VAL A 154 10.01 -1.01 -15.31
N ARG A 155 9.23 -0.87 -14.23
CA ARG A 155 9.39 0.25 -13.29
C ARG A 155 10.65 0.06 -12.48
N THR A 156 11.39 1.15 -12.30
CA THR A 156 12.59 1.15 -11.45
C THR A 156 12.20 1.14 -9.98
N LEU A 157 11.19 1.93 -9.61
CA LEU A 157 10.69 2.03 -8.26
C LEU A 157 9.15 1.97 -8.25
N SER A 158 8.59 1.35 -7.24
CA SER A 158 7.15 1.39 -6.99
C SER A 158 6.73 2.76 -6.49
N VAL A 159 5.57 3.25 -6.95
CA VAL A 159 5.08 4.57 -6.57
C VAL A 159 4.47 4.52 -5.18
N LEU A 160 4.98 5.37 -4.29
CA LEU A 160 4.52 5.49 -2.91
C LEU A 160 3.21 6.29 -2.82
N PRO A 161 2.33 5.98 -1.85
CA PRO A 161 1.16 6.80 -1.57
C PRO A 161 1.52 8.23 -1.16
N PRO A 162 0.62 9.22 -1.37
CA PRO A 162 0.80 10.59 -0.90
C PRO A 162 1.15 10.66 0.59
N GLY A 163 2.01 11.60 0.99
CA GLY A 163 2.42 11.76 2.39
C GLY A 163 3.55 10.83 2.87
N ALA A 164 4.00 9.88 2.05
CA ALA A 164 5.09 8.97 2.41
C ALA A 164 6.45 9.67 2.57
N ILE A 165 6.66 10.81 1.91
CA ILE A 165 7.89 11.59 1.81
C ILE A 165 9.00 10.84 1.07
N GLY A 166 9.38 9.64 1.51
CA GLY A 166 10.42 8.82 0.89
C GLY A 166 10.31 7.35 1.26
N LEU A 167 10.96 6.51 0.43
CA LEU A 167 10.86 5.05 0.53
C LEU A 167 11.40 4.52 1.87
N GLU A 168 12.54 5.00 2.31
CA GLU A 168 13.17 4.54 3.55
C GLU A 168 12.30 4.85 4.77
N ARG A 169 11.83 6.09 4.90
CA ARG A 169 10.94 6.48 5.99
C ARG A 169 9.64 5.69 5.96
N PHE A 170 9.04 5.54 4.77
CA PHE A 170 7.84 4.76 4.59
C PHE A 170 8.05 3.30 4.97
N ALA A 171 9.15 2.69 4.53
CA ALA A 171 9.50 1.32 4.85
C ALA A 171 9.67 1.09 6.36
N ASN A 172 10.24 2.04 7.07
CA ASN A 172 10.48 1.94 8.52
C ASN A 172 9.22 2.17 9.37
N LYS A 173 8.26 2.96 8.89
CA LYS A 173 7.06 3.32 9.65
C LYS A 173 5.78 2.59 9.23
N CYS A 174 5.72 2.09 8.00
CA CYS A 174 4.53 1.40 7.51
C CYS A 174 4.37 0.02 8.12
N THR A 175 3.23 -0.22 8.76
CA THR A 175 2.88 -1.49 9.41
C THR A 175 2.02 -2.40 8.54
N ALA A 176 1.79 -2.02 7.28
CA ALA A 176 0.91 -2.74 6.35
C ALA A 176 -0.51 -3.00 6.91
N CYS A 177 -1.08 -2.06 7.66
CA CYS A 177 -2.41 -2.18 8.26
C CYS A 177 -3.56 -2.04 7.25
N HIS A 178 -3.29 -1.58 6.05
CA HIS A 178 -4.21 -1.41 4.92
C HIS A 178 -5.37 -0.41 5.11
N LEU A 179 -5.35 0.43 6.16
CA LEU A 179 -6.36 1.48 6.32
C LEU A 179 -6.37 2.47 5.14
N CYS A 180 -5.19 2.83 4.64
CA CYS A 180 -5.08 3.68 3.45
C CYS A 180 -5.62 3.00 2.18
N VAL A 181 -5.55 1.66 2.09
CA VAL A 181 -6.12 0.88 0.99
C VAL A 181 -7.64 0.92 1.05
N SER A 182 -8.23 0.63 2.23
CA SER A 182 -9.69 0.57 2.42
C SER A 182 -10.37 1.94 2.33
N THR A 183 -9.65 3.02 2.71
CA THR A 183 -10.19 4.39 2.67
C THR A 183 -10.04 5.04 1.30
N CYS A 184 -9.24 4.46 0.39
CA CYS A 184 -9.00 5.05 -0.93
C CYS A 184 -10.25 5.01 -1.82
N PRO A 185 -10.88 6.17 -2.17
CA PRO A 185 -12.12 6.18 -2.94
C PRO A 185 -11.93 5.70 -4.37
N SER A 186 -10.76 5.92 -4.96
CA SER A 186 -10.43 5.44 -6.31
C SER A 186 -9.82 4.03 -6.32
N GLN A 187 -9.58 3.42 -5.15
CA GLN A 187 -8.99 2.07 -4.99
C GLN A 187 -7.65 1.89 -5.74
N VAL A 188 -6.93 2.98 -5.94
CA VAL A 188 -5.62 2.96 -6.62
C VAL A 188 -4.51 2.43 -5.72
N ILE A 189 -4.69 2.47 -4.39
CA ILE A 189 -3.73 1.93 -3.43
C ILE A 189 -4.01 0.45 -3.25
N THR A 190 -3.01 -0.39 -3.54
CA THR A 190 -3.10 -1.84 -3.40
C THR A 190 -1.94 -2.38 -2.57
N PRO A 191 -2.11 -3.52 -1.88
CA PRO A 191 -1.00 -4.20 -1.22
C PRO A 191 0.03 -4.66 -2.24
N SER A 192 1.32 -4.49 -1.94
CA SER A 192 2.41 -5.01 -2.76
C SER A 192 2.62 -6.50 -2.53
N PHE A 193 3.07 -7.20 -3.56
CA PHE A 193 3.51 -8.59 -3.43
C PHE A 193 5.04 -8.68 -3.45
N LEU A 194 5.70 -8.14 -4.46
CA LEU A 194 7.16 -8.14 -4.61
C LEU A 194 7.72 -6.80 -5.08
N GLU A 195 6.88 -5.77 -5.21
CA GLU A 195 7.26 -4.45 -5.74
C GLU A 195 8.28 -3.71 -4.86
N TYR A 196 8.38 -4.07 -3.59
CA TYR A 196 9.38 -3.55 -2.65
C TYR A 196 10.36 -4.64 -2.18
N GLY A 197 10.42 -5.79 -2.89
CA GLY A 197 11.17 -6.96 -2.44
C GLY A 197 10.44 -7.73 -1.32
N ILE A 198 11.13 -8.74 -0.76
CA ILE A 198 10.56 -9.66 0.24
C ILE A 198 10.21 -8.91 1.54
N ASP A 199 11.04 -7.97 1.95
CA ASP A 199 10.82 -7.18 3.18
C ASP A 199 9.65 -6.20 3.07
N GLY A 200 9.17 -5.96 1.86
CA GLY A 200 8.10 -5.04 1.56
C GLY A 200 6.76 -5.68 1.23
N ILE A 201 6.61 -6.98 1.39
CA ILE A 201 5.36 -7.70 1.13
C ILE A 201 4.22 -7.08 1.94
N MET A 202 3.05 -6.91 1.30
CA MET A 202 1.84 -6.31 1.86
C MET A 202 1.91 -4.80 2.13
N ARG A 203 3.04 -4.12 1.89
CA ARG A 203 3.06 -2.64 1.98
C ARG A 203 2.23 -2.01 0.86
N PRO A 204 1.45 -0.96 1.15
CA PRO A 204 0.64 -0.32 0.12
C PRO A 204 1.49 0.42 -0.92
N HIS A 205 1.10 0.29 -2.18
CA HIS A 205 1.68 0.99 -3.32
C HIS A 205 0.59 1.49 -4.27
N MET A 206 0.93 2.40 -5.16
CA MET A 206 0.00 2.91 -6.16
C MET A 206 -0.04 2.00 -7.37
N ASN A 207 -1.23 1.49 -7.71
CA ASN A 207 -1.46 0.61 -8.88
C ASN A 207 -2.31 1.32 -9.94
N TYR A 208 -1.66 1.89 -10.91
CA TYR A 208 -2.33 2.67 -11.96
C TYR A 208 -2.97 1.84 -13.09
N ARG A 209 -2.94 0.50 -12.98
CA ARG A 209 -3.67 -0.36 -13.91
C ARG A 209 -5.17 -0.38 -13.63
N ALA A 210 -5.53 -0.28 -12.36
CA ALA A 210 -6.93 -0.35 -11.92
C ALA A 210 -7.60 1.02 -11.88
N SER A 211 -6.86 2.08 -11.50
CA SER A 211 -7.37 3.43 -11.33
C SER A 211 -6.23 4.44 -11.22
N PHE A 212 -6.53 5.68 -10.85
CA PHE A 212 -5.55 6.75 -10.66
C PHE A 212 -5.83 7.54 -9.36
N CYS A 213 -4.83 8.28 -8.88
CA CYS A 213 -4.95 9.08 -7.68
C CYS A 213 -5.72 10.37 -7.96
N ASN A 214 -6.83 10.59 -7.27
CA ASN A 214 -7.60 11.82 -7.38
C ASN A 214 -6.75 13.03 -6.94
N PHE A 215 -6.81 14.10 -7.73
CA PHE A 215 -5.98 15.29 -7.61
C PHE A 215 -6.11 16.00 -6.25
N GLU A 216 -7.32 16.04 -5.69
CA GLU A 216 -7.62 16.76 -4.46
C GLU A 216 -7.81 15.86 -3.23
N CYS A 217 -7.72 14.54 -3.39
CA CYS A 217 -7.97 13.60 -2.31
C CYS A 217 -6.77 13.45 -1.37
N THR A 218 -7.01 13.59 -0.07
CA THR A 218 -6.03 13.44 1.02
C THR A 218 -6.36 12.30 2.00
N ALA A 219 -7.46 11.56 1.78
CA ALA A 219 -8.02 10.57 2.71
C ALA A 219 -7.01 9.54 3.25
N CYS A 220 -6.11 9.03 2.40
CA CYS A 220 -5.10 8.05 2.82
C CYS A 220 -4.07 8.66 3.80
N THR A 221 -3.82 9.97 3.73
CA THR A 221 -2.84 10.65 4.60
C THR A 221 -3.41 10.98 5.97
N GLU A 222 -4.72 11.15 6.07
CA GLU A 222 -5.42 11.49 7.30
C GLU A 222 -5.65 10.26 8.20
N ILE A 223 -5.80 9.06 7.58
CA ILE A 223 -6.16 7.84 8.30
C ILE A 223 -4.94 7.05 8.81
N CYS A 224 -3.71 7.41 8.46
CA CYS A 224 -2.53 6.60 8.76
C CYS A 224 -2.13 6.62 10.24
N PRO A 225 -2.33 5.54 11.02
CA PRO A 225 -2.10 5.54 12.46
C PRO A 225 -0.61 5.48 12.83
N SER A 226 0.23 4.93 11.96
CA SER A 226 1.67 4.80 12.19
C SER A 226 2.46 6.06 11.79
N GLY A 227 1.80 7.06 11.20
CA GLY A 227 2.44 8.24 10.63
C GLY A 227 3.40 7.92 9.48
N ALA A 228 3.27 6.76 8.84
CA ALA A 228 4.01 6.44 7.63
C ALA A 228 3.62 7.37 6.48
N LEU A 229 2.34 7.74 6.41
CA LEU A 229 1.80 8.79 5.56
C LEU A 229 1.52 10.00 6.45
N LEU A 230 2.17 11.12 6.18
CA LEU A 230 1.93 12.38 6.89
C LEU A 230 0.70 13.08 6.32
N PRO A 231 -0.11 13.73 7.16
CA PRO A 231 -1.25 14.53 6.71
C PRO A 231 -0.81 15.58 5.70
N LEU A 232 -1.53 15.67 4.59
CA LEU A 232 -1.31 16.67 3.56
C LEU A 232 -2.54 17.57 3.45
N THR A 233 -2.32 18.87 3.28
CA THR A 233 -3.37 19.78 2.85
C THR A 233 -3.67 19.55 1.36
N LYS A 234 -4.89 19.89 0.91
CA LYS A 234 -5.25 19.80 -0.52
C LYS A 234 -4.27 20.57 -1.41
N GLU A 235 -3.80 21.73 -0.94
CA GLU A 235 -2.86 22.55 -1.70
C GLU A 235 -1.46 21.91 -1.80
N SER A 236 -0.93 21.35 -0.72
CA SER A 236 0.34 20.64 -0.74
C SER A 236 0.25 19.35 -1.55
N LYS A 237 -0.90 18.65 -1.52
CA LYS A 237 -1.14 17.47 -2.34
C LYS A 237 -1.07 17.77 -3.84
N LYS A 238 -1.60 18.91 -4.29
CA LYS A 238 -1.58 19.35 -5.70
C LYS A 238 -0.18 19.60 -6.26
N THR A 239 0.78 19.82 -5.38
CA THR A 239 2.18 20.06 -5.77
C THR A 239 3.11 18.91 -5.38
N THR A 240 2.65 17.93 -4.60
CA THR A 240 3.47 16.77 -4.21
C THR A 240 3.69 15.85 -5.40
N GLN A 241 4.96 15.61 -5.75
CA GLN A 241 5.37 14.75 -6.85
C GLN A 241 5.66 13.33 -6.36
N LEU A 242 4.73 12.40 -6.60
CA LEU A 242 4.80 10.99 -6.17
C LEU A 242 5.75 10.16 -7.04
N GLY A 243 5.88 10.53 -8.31
CA GLY A 243 6.69 9.84 -9.30
C GLY A 243 6.86 10.70 -10.55
N ALA A 244 7.66 10.22 -11.49
CA ALA A 244 7.87 10.84 -12.79
C ALA A 244 7.22 10.02 -13.89
N VAL A 245 6.54 10.69 -14.82
CA VAL A 245 5.98 10.02 -16.01
C VAL A 245 7.09 9.75 -17.02
N LYS A 246 7.11 8.53 -17.53
CA LYS A 246 7.97 8.13 -18.64
C LYS A 246 7.13 7.73 -19.85
N PHE A 247 7.58 8.11 -21.02
CA PHE A 247 6.92 7.81 -22.28
C PHE A 247 7.77 6.87 -23.14
N VAL A 248 7.17 5.73 -23.54
CA VAL A 248 7.77 4.74 -24.44
C VAL A 248 7.09 4.87 -25.79
N LYS A 249 7.74 5.57 -26.71
CA LYS A 249 7.22 5.87 -28.04
C LYS A 249 6.85 4.62 -28.83
N ASP A 250 7.61 3.53 -28.64
CA ASP A 250 7.42 2.29 -29.40
C ASP A 250 6.14 1.53 -29.01
N ASN A 251 5.59 1.81 -27.85
CA ASN A 251 4.32 1.23 -27.39
C ASN A 251 3.10 2.11 -27.73
N CYS A 252 3.32 3.35 -28.22
CA CYS A 252 2.22 4.28 -28.46
C CYS A 252 1.43 3.90 -29.71
N ILE A 253 0.09 3.84 -29.61
CA ILE A 253 -0.80 3.48 -30.74
C ILE A 253 -0.69 4.45 -31.91
N VAL A 254 -0.33 5.71 -31.63
CA VAL A 254 -0.05 6.71 -32.68
C VAL A 254 1.13 6.27 -33.57
N LYS A 255 2.13 5.56 -32.99
CA LYS A 255 3.26 5.01 -33.73
C LYS A 255 2.97 3.63 -34.29
N THR A 256 2.32 2.75 -33.51
CA THR A 256 2.15 1.33 -33.86
C THR A 256 1.00 1.08 -34.80
N GLU A 257 -0.08 1.87 -34.70
CA GLU A 257 -1.33 1.68 -35.45
C GLU A 257 -1.70 2.92 -36.28
N GLU A 258 -0.86 3.97 -36.26
CA GLU A 258 -1.09 5.26 -36.93
C GLU A 258 -2.46 5.88 -36.62
N THR A 259 -2.98 5.62 -35.40
CA THR A 259 -4.28 6.05 -34.94
C THR A 259 -4.16 7.31 -34.10
N GLU A 260 -5.03 8.30 -34.33
CA GLU A 260 -5.06 9.53 -33.52
C GLU A 260 -5.45 9.22 -32.07
N CYS A 261 -4.68 9.78 -31.12
CA CYS A 261 -4.90 9.56 -29.69
C CYS A 261 -4.38 10.75 -28.88
N GLY A 262 -5.23 11.25 -27.95
CA GLY A 262 -4.91 12.35 -27.02
C GLY A 262 -5.18 12.00 -25.55
N ALA A 263 -5.61 10.78 -25.25
CA ALA A 263 -6.13 10.35 -23.94
C ALA A 263 -5.22 10.69 -22.75
N CYS A 264 -3.90 10.56 -22.90
CA CYS A 264 -2.96 10.87 -21.81
C CYS A 264 -2.86 12.36 -21.48
N SER A 265 -3.04 13.24 -22.46
CA SER A 265 -3.06 14.70 -22.27
C SER A 265 -4.39 15.17 -21.69
N GLU A 266 -5.51 14.63 -22.18
CA GLU A 266 -6.86 14.97 -21.72
C GLU A 266 -7.07 14.66 -20.24
N HIS A 267 -6.59 13.50 -19.78
CA HIS A 267 -6.71 13.07 -18.39
C HIS A 267 -5.67 13.69 -17.44
N CYS A 268 -4.74 14.50 -17.94
CA CYS A 268 -3.69 15.09 -17.10
C CYS A 268 -4.21 16.35 -16.35
N PRO A 269 -4.40 16.28 -15.01
CA PRO A 269 -4.97 17.41 -14.25
C PRO A 269 -4.01 18.61 -14.16
N THR A 270 -2.71 18.37 -14.29
CA THR A 270 -1.67 19.41 -14.21
C THR A 270 -1.20 19.90 -15.58
N LYS A 271 -1.79 19.36 -16.68
CA LYS A 271 -1.34 19.64 -18.05
C LYS A 271 0.17 19.45 -18.26
N ALA A 272 0.73 18.47 -17.53
CA ALA A 272 2.13 18.06 -17.68
C ALA A 272 2.40 17.29 -18.97
N VAL A 273 1.35 16.75 -19.61
CA VAL A 273 1.43 16.02 -20.88
C VAL A 273 0.84 16.90 -21.98
N ASN A 274 1.68 17.34 -22.90
CA ASN A 274 1.28 18.13 -24.06
C ASN A 274 1.32 17.26 -25.31
N MET A 275 0.44 17.55 -26.28
CA MET A 275 0.49 16.89 -27.59
C MET A 275 1.32 17.73 -28.55
N VAL A 276 2.32 17.12 -29.16
CA VAL A 276 3.20 17.77 -30.15
C VAL A 276 3.03 17.12 -31.51
N PRO A 277 3.21 17.88 -32.61
CA PRO A 277 3.07 17.33 -33.96
C PRO A 277 4.03 16.15 -34.21
N TYR A 278 3.53 15.14 -34.88
CA TYR A 278 4.25 13.95 -35.31
C TYR A 278 4.02 13.71 -36.83
N LYS A 279 4.36 12.56 -37.35
CA LYS A 279 4.21 12.21 -38.76
C LYS A 279 2.73 12.20 -39.19
N ASN A 280 2.45 12.48 -40.47
CA ASN A 280 1.11 12.37 -41.08
C ASN A 280 0.02 13.16 -40.35
N LYS A 281 0.30 14.38 -39.86
CA LYS A 281 -0.62 15.23 -39.09
C LYS A 281 -1.05 14.63 -37.73
N LEU A 282 -0.51 13.48 -37.33
CA LEU A 282 -0.75 12.89 -36.02
C LEU A 282 -0.01 13.69 -34.93
N VAL A 283 -0.45 13.54 -33.69
CA VAL A 283 0.17 14.15 -32.53
C VAL A 283 0.64 13.08 -31.54
N ILE A 284 1.74 13.35 -30.83
CA ILE A 284 2.34 12.45 -29.86
C ILE A 284 2.55 13.17 -28.53
N PRO A 285 2.44 12.49 -27.37
CA PRO A 285 2.64 13.13 -26.09
C PRO A 285 4.10 13.50 -25.83
N GLU A 286 4.32 14.70 -25.35
CA GLU A 286 5.54 15.20 -24.74
C GLU A 286 5.29 15.47 -23.26
N VAL A 287 6.17 14.98 -22.39
CA VAL A 287 6.01 15.08 -20.94
C VAL A 287 6.91 16.17 -20.37
N LYS A 288 6.32 17.11 -19.64
CA LYS A 288 7.03 18.11 -18.83
C LYS A 288 7.05 17.67 -17.37
N GLU A 289 8.15 17.03 -16.98
CA GLU A 289 8.27 16.42 -15.64
C GLU A 289 8.12 17.43 -14.50
N GLU A 290 8.47 18.69 -14.73
CA GLU A 290 8.38 19.76 -13.70
C GLU A 290 6.95 20.04 -13.23
N TYR A 291 5.93 19.76 -14.05
CA TYR A 291 4.51 19.93 -13.71
C TYR A 291 3.83 18.62 -13.31
N CYS A 292 4.52 17.49 -13.51
CA CYS A 292 3.95 16.17 -13.24
C CYS A 292 3.95 15.88 -11.74
N ILE A 293 2.79 15.49 -11.20
CA ILE A 293 2.63 15.05 -9.80
C ILE A 293 2.64 13.53 -9.65
N GLY A 294 2.70 12.77 -10.75
CA GLY A 294 2.72 11.30 -10.69
C GLY A 294 1.39 10.66 -10.27
N CYS A 295 0.25 11.27 -10.57
CA CYS A 295 -1.07 10.76 -10.18
C CYS A 295 -1.52 9.51 -10.93
N GLY A 296 -0.91 9.18 -12.08
CA GLY A 296 -1.19 8.00 -12.88
C GLY A 296 -2.41 8.09 -13.80
N ALA A 297 -3.09 9.22 -13.90
CA ALA A 297 -4.25 9.37 -14.77
C ALA A 297 -3.93 9.13 -16.26
N CYS A 298 -2.77 9.59 -16.73
CA CYS A 298 -2.30 9.34 -18.09
C CYS A 298 -1.98 7.85 -18.34
N GLU A 299 -1.44 7.14 -17.35
CA GLU A 299 -1.17 5.70 -17.45
C GLU A 299 -2.46 4.89 -17.48
N TYR A 300 -3.41 5.26 -16.61
CA TYR A 300 -4.73 4.61 -16.56
C TYR A 300 -5.47 4.79 -17.88
N ALA A 301 -5.52 6.01 -18.42
CA ALA A 301 -6.21 6.35 -19.67
C ALA A 301 -5.57 5.74 -20.93
N CYS A 302 -4.29 5.35 -20.87
CA CYS A 302 -3.59 4.80 -22.03
C CYS A 302 -4.22 3.47 -22.47
N PRO A 303 -4.65 3.31 -23.74
CA PRO A 303 -5.34 2.11 -24.22
C PRO A 303 -4.42 0.92 -24.49
N THR A 304 -3.10 1.15 -24.61
CA THR A 304 -2.15 0.12 -25.05
C THR A 304 -2.03 -1.05 -24.08
N LYS A 305 -1.95 -2.27 -24.63
CA LYS A 305 -1.78 -3.55 -23.91
C LYS A 305 -0.77 -4.42 -24.67
N PRO A 306 0.00 -5.28 -23.99
CA PRO A 306 0.04 -5.56 -22.56
C PRO A 306 0.81 -4.50 -21.76
N TYR A 307 1.70 -3.72 -22.41
CA TYR A 307 2.50 -2.66 -21.78
C TYR A 307 1.99 -1.28 -22.19
N LYS A 308 1.86 -0.40 -21.21
CA LYS A 308 1.44 0.97 -21.44
C LYS A 308 2.52 1.76 -22.15
N ALA A 309 2.12 2.67 -23.05
CA ALA A 309 3.04 3.60 -23.72
C ALA A 309 3.51 4.73 -22.79
N ILE A 310 2.68 5.11 -21.83
CA ILE A 310 2.97 6.11 -20.81
C ILE A 310 2.74 5.51 -19.44
N TYR A 311 3.70 5.68 -18.53
CA TYR A 311 3.61 5.11 -17.19
C TYR A 311 4.34 5.98 -16.17
N VAL A 312 3.98 5.83 -14.91
CA VAL A 312 4.61 6.53 -13.78
C VAL A 312 5.66 5.65 -13.13
N ASP A 313 6.88 6.13 -13.04
CA ASP A 313 7.95 5.53 -12.25
C ASP A 313 8.07 6.22 -10.89
N GLY A 314 8.23 5.47 -9.81
CA GLY A 314 8.32 6.01 -8.46
C GLY A 314 9.59 6.82 -8.24
N LYS A 315 9.53 7.75 -7.28
CA LYS A 315 10.71 8.46 -6.77
C LYS A 315 11.08 7.93 -5.40
N ALA A 316 12.38 7.80 -5.14
CA ALA A 316 12.88 7.39 -3.81
C ALA A 316 12.47 8.40 -2.73
N VAL A 317 12.39 9.68 -3.08
CA VAL A 317 11.89 10.78 -2.24
C VAL A 317 10.89 11.58 -3.06
N HIS A 318 9.75 11.92 -2.46
CA HIS A 318 8.75 12.76 -3.10
C HIS A 318 9.32 14.16 -3.36
N GLY A 319 9.06 14.68 -4.55
CA GLY A 319 9.46 16.02 -4.95
C GLY A 319 8.32 17.02 -4.86
N MET A 320 8.60 18.25 -5.31
CA MET A 320 7.61 19.31 -5.48
C MET A 320 7.47 19.64 -6.97
N ALA A 321 6.26 19.54 -7.50
CA ALA A 321 5.93 19.98 -8.85
C ALA A 321 5.64 21.47 -8.89
N LYS A 322 5.98 22.11 -10.01
CA LYS A 322 5.59 23.51 -10.27
C LYS A 322 4.09 23.58 -10.57
N LYS A 323 3.43 24.64 -10.11
CA LYS A 323 2.06 24.91 -10.51
C LYS A 323 2.02 25.24 -12.00
N PRO A 324 1.09 24.67 -12.79
CA PRO A 324 0.94 25.06 -14.20
C PRO A 324 0.61 26.55 -14.28
N LYS A 325 1.26 27.26 -15.20
CA LYS A 325 0.91 28.64 -15.50
C LYS A 325 -0.47 28.61 -16.18
N VAL A 326 -1.50 28.98 -15.47
CA VAL A 326 -2.83 29.23 -16.04
C VAL A 326 -2.63 30.45 -16.93
N LYS A 327 -2.64 30.29 -18.25
CA LYS A 327 -2.92 31.41 -19.14
C LYS A 327 -4.35 31.85 -18.78
N LYS A 328 -4.47 33.04 -18.20
CA LYS A 328 -5.78 33.70 -18.13
C LYS A 328 -6.27 33.71 -19.58
N LEU A 329 -7.37 33.03 -19.88
CA LEU A 329 -8.11 33.30 -21.09
C LEU A 329 -8.50 34.76 -20.92
N ASP A 330 -7.97 35.60 -21.81
CA ASP A 330 -8.37 36.99 -21.88
C ASP A 330 -9.89 37.00 -22.02
N GLU A 331 -10.50 37.87 -21.27
CA GLU A 331 -11.93 38.18 -21.16
C GLU A 331 -12.51 38.76 -22.49
N GLN A 332 -12.35 38.06 -23.61
CA GLN A 332 -12.80 38.48 -24.94
C GLN A 332 -13.66 37.44 -25.65
N VAL A 333 -14.53 36.74 -24.91
CA VAL A 333 -15.69 36.06 -25.53
C VAL A 333 -16.91 36.28 -24.64
N GLN A 334 -17.27 37.54 -24.48
CA GLN A 334 -18.65 37.98 -24.23
C GLN A 334 -19.07 38.71 -25.49
N GLU A 335 -19.48 38.00 -26.51
CA GLU A 335 -20.39 38.51 -27.51
C GLU A 335 -20.88 37.36 -28.38
N GLU A 336 -22.22 37.28 -28.41
CA GLU A 336 -23.05 36.58 -29.37
C GLU A 336 -23.21 35.03 -29.24
N PHE A 337 -24.10 34.66 -28.32
CA PHE A 337 -25.05 33.61 -28.62
C PHE A 337 -26.33 34.25 -29.13
N PRO A 338 -26.68 34.12 -30.40
CA PRO A 338 -27.98 34.52 -30.90
C PRO A 338 -29.02 33.45 -30.54
N PHE A 339 -29.86 33.77 -29.60
CA PHE A 339 -31.19 33.17 -29.47
C PHE A 339 -32.22 34.23 -29.84
#